data_61301c101cb436d634d57860f0db9ff6
#
_entry.id   61301c101cb436d634d57860f0db9ff6
#
_cell.length_a   1.000
_cell.length_b   1.000
_cell.length_c   1.000
_cell.angle_alpha   90.00
_cell.angle_beta   90.00
_cell.angle_gamma   90.00
#
_symmetry.space_group_name_H-M   'P 1'
#
loop_
_entity.id
_entity.type
_entity.pdbx_description
1 polymer ?
#
loop_
_entity_poly.entity_id
_entity_poly.type
_entity_poly.pdbx_seq_one_letter_code
_entity_poly.pdbx_strand_id
1 'polypeptide(L)' 'MKRRLMSSVGLIALLLAISSPSPAFARHPEIEDALRALQNAKSHLEQAAHDFHGHRVDAIKAIDEADRQLRICMQY' A
#
# COMPACT_ATOMS: atom_id res chain seq x y z
N MET A 1 -22.59 -33.90 16.45
CA MET A 1 -22.37 -33.31 16.48
C MET A 1 -21.93 -32.37 16.24
N LYS A 2 -21.88 -32.27 16.06
CA LYS A 2 -21.62 -31.38 15.97
C LYS A 2 -21.27 -30.34 15.51
N ARG A 3 -21.25 -30.21 15.48
CA ARG A 3 -21.03 -29.30 15.16
C ARG A 3 -20.83 -28.28 14.81
N ARG A 4 -20.92 -28.19 14.82
CA ARG A 4 -20.92 -27.26 14.61
C ARG A 4 -20.52 -26.31 14.41
N LEU A 5 -20.57 -26.23 14.46
CA LEU A 5 -20.30 -25.30 14.44
C LEU A 5 -19.87 -24.44 13.90
N MET A 6 -19.64 -24.50 13.81
CA MET A 6 -19.22 -23.81 13.48
C MET A 6 -19.33 -22.85 13.08
N SER A 7 -19.50 -22.70 12.72
CA SER A 7 -19.83 -21.86 12.45
C SER A 7 -19.45 -20.77 12.72
N SER A 8 -19.56 -20.46 13.10
CA SER A 8 -19.16 -19.53 13.81
C SER A 8 -18.34 -18.71 13.04
N VAL A 9 -17.97 -18.95 12.71
CA VAL A 9 -17.05 -18.39 12.02
C VAL A 9 -17.36 -17.32 11.20
N GLY A 10 -18.14 -17.51 10.61
CA GLY A 10 -18.39 -16.52 9.68
C GLY A 10 -18.34 -15.19 10.24
N LEU A 11 -18.82 -15.09 11.22
CA LEU A 11 -18.89 -13.94 11.85
C LEU A 11 -17.82 -13.09 11.65
N ILE A 12 -16.92 -13.48 11.75
CA ILE A 12 -15.80 -12.77 11.63
C ILE A 12 -15.80 -11.93 10.47
N ALA A 13 -16.18 -12.38 9.48
CA ALA A 13 -16.16 -11.66 8.30
C ALA A 13 -16.66 -10.31 8.44
N LEU A 14 -17.63 -10.18 9.06
CA LEU A 14 -18.21 -8.96 9.21
C LEU A 14 -17.32 -7.92 9.63
N LEU A 15 -16.53 -8.17 10.42
CA LEU A 15 -15.72 -7.20 10.92
C LEU A 15 -15.12 -6.43 9.86
N LEU A 16 -14.85 -6.92 8.83
CA LEU A 16 -14.22 -6.26 7.82
C LEU A 16 -15.00 -5.11 7.44
N ALA A 17 -16.11 -5.23 7.37
CA ALA A 17 -16.97 -4.21 6.91
C ALA A 17 -16.69 -2.97 7.66
N ILE A 18 -16.45 -3.10 8.82
CA ILE A 18 -16.23 -2.01 9.59
C ILE A 18 -15.03 -1.29 9.27
N SER A 19 -14.16 -1.82 8.66
CA SER A 19 -12.94 -1.16 8.40
C SER A 19 -13.14 -0.11 7.35
N SER A 20 -14.29 0.16 6.96
CA SER A 20 -14.49 1.17 5.96
C SER A 20 -13.96 2.50 6.41
N PRO A 21 -13.13 3.09 5.65
CA PRO A 21 -12.55 4.36 6.00
C PRO A 21 -13.53 5.48 5.79
N SER A 22 -13.31 6.57 6.43
CA SER A 22 -14.17 7.69 6.26
C SER A 22 -13.81 8.39 4.97
N PRO A 23 -14.67 8.45 4.04
CA PRO A 23 -14.41 9.08 2.77
C PRO A 23 -14.14 10.57 2.89
N ALA A 24 -14.55 11.14 3.96
CA ALA A 24 -14.34 12.56 4.14
C ALA A 24 -12.87 12.89 4.25
N PHE A 25 -12.10 11.98 4.80
CA PHE A 25 -10.69 12.24 4.95
C PHE A 25 -9.81 11.45 4.00
N ALA A 26 -10.35 10.49 3.33
CA ALA A 26 -9.55 9.70 2.43
C ALA A 26 -10.10 9.82 1.04
N ARG A 27 -9.90 10.98 0.45
CA ARG A 27 -10.38 11.21 -0.88
C ARG A 27 -9.68 10.33 -1.90
N HIS A 28 -8.44 9.99 -1.65
CA HIS A 28 -7.67 9.18 -2.57
C HIS A 28 -6.97 8.05 -1.84
N PRO A 29 -7.73 7.15 -1.20
CA PRO A 29 -7.09 6.13 -0.38
C PRO A 29 -6.15 5.20 -1.14
N GLU A 30 -6.50 4.84 -2.36
CA GLU A 30 -5.63 3.94 -3.12
C GLU A 30 -4.35 4.66 -3.54
N ILE A 31 -4.44 5.93 -3.86
CA ILE A 31 -3.24 6.68 -4.24
C ILE A 31 -2.35 6.86 -3.02
N GLU A 32 -2.95 7.12 -1.86
CA GLU A 32 -2.16 7.26 -0.65
C GLU A 32 -1.46 5.95 -0.28
N ASP A 33 -2.15 4.83 -0.47
CA ASP A 33 -1.54 3.54 -0.20
C ASP A 33 -0.39 3.29 -1.16
N ALA A 34 -0.55 3.68 -2.43
CA ALA A 34 0.52 3.51 -3.41
C ALA A 34 1.73 4.37 -3.04
N LEU A 35 1.49 5.60 -2.57
CA LEU A 35 2.59 6.45 -2.15
C LEU A 35 3.36 5.83 -1.00
N ARG A 36 2.65 5.27 -0.02
CA ARG A 36 3.33 4.62 1.09
C ARG A 36 4.14 3.41 0.63
N ALA A 37 3.58 2.63 -0.30
CA ALA A 37 4.28 1.47 -0.82
C ALA A 37 5.55 1.89 -1.55
N LEU A 38 5.50 2.99 -2.30
CA LEU A 38 6.67 3.48 -3.00
C LEU A 38 7.73 3.96 -2.02
N GLN A 39 7.32 4.61 -0.94
CA GLN A 39 8.28 5.06 0.06
C GLN A 39 8.96 3.88 0.73
N ASN A 40 8.22 2.82 1.01
CA ASN A 40 8.81 1.62 1.58
C ASN A 40 9.78 0.97 0.61
N ALA A 41 9.41 0.90 -0.67
CA ALA A 41 10.30 0.32 -1.66
C ALA A 41 11.58 1.13 -1.79
N LYS A 42 11.45 2.46 -1.78
CA LYS A 42 12.62 3.31 -1.89
C LYS A 42 13.56 3.10 -0.71
N SER A 43 13.00 2.99 0.49
CA SER A 43 13.79 2.77 1.68
C SER A 43 14.58 1.47 1.58
N HIS A 44 13.94 0.41 1.09
CA HIS A 44 14.64 -0.86 0.93
C HIS A 44 15.76 -0.74 -0.10
N LEU A 45 15.53 -0.02 -1.19
CA LEU A 45 16.57 0.14 -2.20
C LEU A 45 17.73 0.97 -1.68
N GLU A 46 17.46 1.97 -0.86
CA GLU A 46 18.52 2.78 -0.29
C GLU A 46 19.37 1.98 0.68
N GLN A 47 18.82 0.96 1.30
CA GLN A 47 19.54 0.14 2.24
C GLN A 47 20.18 -1.08 1.60
N ALA A 48 19.93 -1.33 0.32
CA ALA A 48 20.48 -2.49 -0.34
C ALA A 48 22.00 -2.38 -0.40
N ALA A 49 22.66 -3.50 -0.20
CA ALA A 49 24.11 -3.53 -0.07
C ALA A 49 24.89 -3.28 -1.34
N HIS A 50 24.29 -3.55 -2.47
CA HIS A 50 25.02 -3.43 -3.73
C HIS A 50 24.35 -2.50 -4.69
N ASP A 51 25.11 -2.03 -5.67
CA ASP A 51 24.60 -1.08 -6.64
C ASP A 51 23.94 -1.78 -7.83
N PHE A 52 24.24 -3.05 -8.05
CA PHE A 52 23.67 -3.83 -9.14
C PHE A 52 23.85 -3.12 -10.49
N HIS A 53 25.07 -2.67 -10.76
CA HIS A 53 25.47 -2.05 -12.02
C HIS A 53 24.65 -0.78 -12.29
N GLY A 54 24.31 -0.05 -11.25
CA GLY A 54 23.59 1.20 -11.40
C GLY A 54 22.09 1.04 -11.45
N HIS A 55 21.61 -0.20 -11.53
CA HIS A 55 20.17 -0.40 -11.64
C HIS A 55 19.43 -0.06 -10.35
N ARG A 56 20.09 -0.15 -9.21
CA ARG A 56 19.46 0.24 -7.95
C ARG A 56 19.14 1.73 -7.95
N VAL A 57 20.07 2.55 -8.44
CA VAL A 57 19.85 3.98 -8.49
C VAL A 57 18.78 4.30 -9.53
N ASP A 58 18.78 3.59 -10.65
CA ASP A 58 17.77 3.82 -11.68
C ASP A 58 16.39 3.47 -11.13
N ALA A 59 16.29 2.42 -10.32
CA ALA A 59 15.02 2.04 -9.71
C ALA A 59 14.54 3.12 -8.74
N ILE A 60 15.45 3.71 -7.97
CA ILE A 60 15.08 4.77 -7.04
C ILE A 60 14.56 5.97 -7.81
N LYS A 61 15.19 6.30 -8.94
CA LYS A 61 14.72 7.41 -9.76
C LYS A 61 13.34 7.13 -10.34
N ALA A 62 13.08 5.89 -10.73
CA ALA A 62 11.77 5.53 -11.25
C ALA A 62 10.71 5.65 -10.16
N ILE A 63 11.06 5.31 -8.93
CA ILE A 63 10.14 5.45 -7.82
C ILE A 63 9.85 6.93 -7.56
N ASP A 64 10.88 7.77 -7.62
CA ASP A 64 10.69 9.20 -7.40
C ASP A 64 9.76 9.78 -8.46
N GLU A 65 9.88 9.32 -9.70
CA GLU A 65 9.00 9.80 -10.74
C GLU A 65 7.58 9.31 -10.54
N ALA A 66 7.41 8.05 -10.13
CA ALA A 66 6.09 7.52 -9.84
C ALA A 66 5.45 8.28 -8.68
N ASP A 67 6.25 8.59 -7.67
CA ASP A 67 5.78 9.36 -6.52
C ASP A 67 5.26 10.71 -6.98
N ARG A 68 6.00 11.36 -7.85
CA ARG A 68 5.61 12.66 -8.37
C ARG A 68 4.27 12.57 -9.10
N GLN A 69 4.11 11.56 -9.94
CA GLN A 69 2.86 11.38 -10.68
C GLN A 69 1.69 11.12 -9.75
N LEU A 70 1.90 10.33 -8.71
CA LEU A 70 0.82 10.04 -7.78
C LEU A 70 0.41 11.28 -7.00
N ARG A 71 1.37 12.15 -6.68
CA ARG A 71 1.02 13.38 -6.00
C ARG A 71 0.21 14.30 -6.90
N ILE A 72 0.44 14.25 -8.21
CA ILE A 72 -0.38 14.99 -9.14
C ILE A 72 -1.81 14.42 -9.13
N CYS A 73 -1.93 13.09 -9.05
CA CYS A 73 -3.26 12.48 -8.95
C CYS A 73 -4.03 13.02 -7.76
N MET A 74 -3.33 13.31 -6.68
CA MET A 74 -3.99 13.80 -5.48
C MET A 74 -4.62 15.18 -5.65
N GLN A 75 -4.27 15.87 -6.72
CA GLN A 75 -4.81 17.20 -6.98
C GLN A 75 -6.18 17.13 -7.70
N TYR A 76 -6.58 15.98 -8.12
CA TYR A 76 -7.86 15.81 -8.78
C TYR A 76 -8.85 15.07 -7.90
#